data_34c595cf0be2df5d3c03cb53f27395c3
#
_entry.id   34c595cf0be2df5d3c03cb53f27395c3
#
_cell.length_a   1.000
_cell.length_b   1.000
_cell.length_c   1.000
_cell.angle_alpha   90.00
_cell.angle_beta   90.00
_cell.angle_gamma   90.00
#
_symmetry.space_group_name_H-M   'P 1'
#
loop_
_entity.id
_entity.type
_entity.pdbx_description
1 polymer ?
#
loop_
_entity_poly.entity_id
_entity_poly.type
_entity_poly.pdbx_seq_one_letter_code
_entity_poly.pdbx_strand_id
1 'polypeptide(L)'
;PTVMENADTVWHQYVIRTRERDALLQYLKEHGIGTIIHYPIPPHLSEAYSYLGYKKGDFPITEEYADTILSLPMYNGLSYEEQSKVIEVLNTF
;
A
#
# COMPACT_ATOMS: atom_id res chain seq x y z
N PRO A 1 2.18 -10.04 1.86
CA PRO A 1 0.85 -10.56 2.24
C PRO A 1 0.84 -12.09 2.28
N THR A 2 0.10 -12.66 3.23
CA THR A 2 -0.04 -14.12 3.38
C THR A 2 -1.47 -14.53 3.12
N VAL A 3 -1.67 -15.58 2.34
CA VAL A 3 -2.99 -16.18 2.12
C VAL A 3 -3.20 -17.27 3.17
N MET A 4 -4.37 -17.30 3.80
CA MET A 4 -4.71 -18.35 4.77
C MET A 4 -4.86 -19.70 4.06
N GLU A 5 -4.54 -20.79 4.76
CA GLU A 5 -4.50 -22.16 4.21
C GLU A 5 -5.82 -22.59 3.53
N ASN A 6 -6.96 -22.12 4.02
CA ASN A 6 -8.29 -22.47 3.50
C ASN A 6 -8.95 -21.33 2.73
N ALA A 7 -8.17 -20.43 2.13
CA ALA A 7 -8.67 -19.27 1.39
C ALA A 7 -7.94 -19.10 0.06
N ASP A 8 -8.69 -18.71 -0.97
CA ASP A 8 -8.15 -18.23 -2.23
C ASP A 8 -8.33 -16.71 -2.30
N THR A 9 -7.42 -16.02 -2.96
CA THR A 9 -7.51 -14.58 -3.15
C THR A 9 -7.51 -14.20 -4.63
N VAL A 10 -8.37 -13.26 -4.96
CA VAL A 10 -8.38 -12.58 -6.26
C VAL A 10 -7.72 -11.21 -6.07
N TRP A 11 -6.42 -11.17 -6.10
CA TRP A 11 -5.64 -9.96 -5.81
C TRP A 11 -6.20 -8.72 -6.54
N HIS A 12 -6.95 -7.90 -5.80
CA HIS A 12 -7.39 -6.59 -6.27
C HIS A 12 -6.33 -5.51 -5.99
N GLN A 13 -5.76 -5.57 -4.80
CA GLN A 13 -4.64 -4.74 -4.39
C GLN A 13 -3.59 -5.63 -3.72
N TYR A 14 -2.34 -5.41 -4.05
CA TYR A 14 -1.22 -6.06 -3.37
C TYR A 14 -0.52 -5.03 -2.50
N VAL A 15 -0.84 -5.02 -1.21
CA VAL A 15 -0.41 -4.00 -0.26
C VAL A 15 0.76 -4.51 0.56
N ILE A 16 1.83 -3.75 0.59
CA ILE A 16 3.00 -3.99 1.45
C ILE A 16 3.09 -2.91 2.53
N ARG A 17 3.88 -3.17 3.57
CA ARG A 17 4.13 -2.22 4.65
C ARG A 17 5.63 -2.01 4.84
N THR A 18 6.03 -0.76 5.02
CA THR A 18 7.37 -0.36 5.41
C THR A 18 7.35 0.97 6.15
N ARG A 19 8.23 1.14 7.12
CA ARG A 19 8.43 2.43 7.80
C ARG A 19 9.09 3.48 6.89
N GLU A 20 9.75 3.03 5.85
CA GLU A 20 10.39 3.88 4.83
C GLU A 20 9.51 4.04 3.58
N ARG A 21 8.16 4.07 3.78
CA ARG A 21 7.17 4.07 2.71
C ARG A 21 7.41 5.17 1.66
N ASP A 22 7.70 6.39 2.09
CA ASP A 22 7.88 7.50 1.16
C ASP A 22 9.19 7.39 0.38
N ALA A 23 10.25 6.90 1.02
CA ALA A 23 11.52 6.61 0.35
C ALA A 23 11.35 5.48 -0.68
N LEU A 24 10.64 4.40 -0.32
CA LEU A 24 10.34 3.30 -1.23
C LEU A 24 9.48 3.75 -2.41
N LEU A 25 8.46 4.57 -2.17
CA LEU A 25 7.60 5.12 -3.22
C LEU A 25 8.44 5.90 -4.25
N GLN A 26 9.31 6.78 -3.77
CA GLN A 26 10.18 7.56 -4.64
C GLN A 26 11.17 6.67 -5.41
N TYR A 27 11.76 5.70 -4.74
CA TYR A 27 12.69 4.73 -5.35
C TYR A 27 12.02 3.92 -6.48
N LEU A 28 10.81 3.39 -6.23
CA LEU A 28 10.06 2.65 -7.24
C LEU A 28 9.69 3.54 -8.44
N LYS A 29 9.28 4.79 -8.18
CA LYS A 29 8.98 5.76 -9.23
C LYS A 29 10.20 6.05 -10.13
N GLU A 30 11.39 6.20 -9.56
CA GLU A 30 12.64 6.39 -10.29
C GLU A 30 13.00 5.19 -11.19
N HIS A 31 12.53 3.99 -10.82
CA HIS A 31 12.67 2.78 -11.63
C HIS A 31 11.49 2.52 -12.57
N GLY A 32 10.59 3.50 -12.74
CA GLY A 32 9.44 3.42 -13.63
C GLY A 32 8.30 2.53 -13.13
N ILE A 33 8.24 2.27 -11.81
CA ILE A 33 7.19 1.47 -11.17
C ILE A 33 6.20 2.41 -10.48
N GLY A 34 4.95 2.43 -10.97
CA GLY A 34 3.86 3.19 -10.37
C GLY A 34 3.30 2.49 -9.13
N THR A 35 3.09 3.26 -8.06
CA THR A 35 2.49 2.77 -6.81
C THR A 35 1.46 3.75 -6.29
N ILE A 36 0.54 3.28 -5.46
CA ILE A 36 -0.54 4.10 -4.89
C ILE A 36 -0.65 3.81 -3.39
N ILE A 37 -0.97 4.85 -2.62
CA ILE A 37 -1.31 4.70 -1.20
C ILE A 37 -2.83 4.64 -1.08
N HIS A 38 -3.38 3.50 -0.66
CA HIS A 38 -4.80 3.31 -0.40
C HIS A 38 -5.08 3.12 1.10
N TYR A 39 -5.27 4.18 1.89
CA TYR A 39 -5.31 5.60 1.54
C TYR A 39 -4.42 6.41 2.49
N PRO A 40 -3.90 7.58 2.09
CA PRO A 40 -2.95 8.34 2.91
C PRO A 40 -3.60 9.01 4.11
N ILE A 41 -4.92 9.25 4.06
CA ILE A 41 -5.68 9.83 5.16
C ILE A 41 -6.70 8.80 5.64
N PRO A 42 -6.60 8.34 6.90
CA PRO A 42 -7.60 7.44 7.48
C PRO A 42 -8.99 8.07 7.47
N PRO A 43 -10.06 7.29 7.26
CA PRO A 43 -11.43 7.84 7.17
C PRO A 43 -11.82 8.73 8.34
N HIS A 44 -11.47 8.36 9.58
CA HIS A 44 -11.81 9.11 10.80
C HIS A 44 -11.08 10.46 10.91
N LEU A 45 -9.98 10.66 10.16
CA LEU A 45 -9.22 11.91 10.09
C LEU A 45 -9.53 12.70 8.83
N SER A 46 -10.38 12.21 7.94
CA SER A 46 -10.76 12.92 6.74
C SER A 46 -11.73 14.07 7.06
N GLU A 47 -11.64 15.13 6.28
CA GLU A 47 -12.52 16.30 6.42
C GLU A 47 -14.01 15.93 6.29
N ALA A 48 -14.33 14.98 5.40
CA ALA A 48 -15.69 14.49 5.17
C ALA A 48 -16.35 13.91 6.41
N TYR A 49 -15.58 13.37 7.35
CA TYR A 49 -16.08 12.75 8.59
C TYR A 49 -15.73 13.54 9.87
N SER A 50 -15.29 14.80 9.73
CA SER A 50 -14.92 15.65 10.86
C SER A 50 -16.04 15.86 11.89
N TYR A 51 -17.30 15.78 11.44
CA TYR A 51 -18.49 15.91 12.30
C TYR A 51 -18.63 14.75 13.30
N LEU A 52 -17.95 13.62 13.12
CA LEU A 52 -17.98 12.49 14.06
C LEU A 52 -17.12 12.72 15.30
N GLY A 53 -16.26 13.76 15.31
CA GLY A 53 -15.47 14.16 16.46
C GLY A 53 -14.26 13.26 16.77
N TYR A 54 -13.90 12.34 15.89
CA TYR A 54 -12.69 11.55 16.03
C TYR A 54 -11.44 12.40 15.81
N LYS A 55 -10.37 12.00 16.46
CA LYS A 55 -9.07 12.69 16.41
C LYS A 55 -7.93 11.70 16.28
N LYS A 56 -6.74 12.21 15.97
CA LYS A 56 -5.52 11.43 15.92
C LYS A 56 -5.30 10.69 17.25
N GLY A 57 -4.97 9.41 17.16
CA GLY A 57 -4.79 8.50 18.29
C GLY A 57 -6.02 7.64 18.61
N ASP A 58 -7.19 7.95 18.06
CA ASP A 58 -8.42 7.17 18.33
C ASP A 58 -8.40 5.79 17.67
N PHE A 59 -7.73 5.67 16.51
CA PHE A 59 -7.55 4.40 15.78
C PHE A 59 -6.09 4.20 15.41
N PRO A 60 -5.22 3.85 16.36
CA PRO A 60 -3.77 3.86 16.17
C PRO A 60 -3.28 2.88 15.11
N ILE A 61 -3.91 1.71 14.96
CA ILE A 61 -3.55 0.73 13.92
C ILE A 61 -3.86 1.26 12.53
N THR A 62 -5.04 1.86 12.34
CA THR A 62 -5.44 2.46 11.07
C THR A 62 -4.51 3.61 10.69
N GLU A 63 -4.13 4.43 11.65
CA GLU A 63 -3.22 5.56 11.46
C GLU A 63 -1.82 5.08 11.10
N GLU A 64 -1.29 4.06 11.80
CA GLU A 64 -0.01 3.44 11.45
C GLU A 64 -0.02 2.87 10.03
N TYR A 65 -1.12 2.23 9.62
CA TYR A 65 -1.22 1.69 8.27
C TYR A 65 -1.25 2.80 7.21
N ALA A 66 -1.97 3.88 7.42
CA ALA A 66 -1.97 5.01 6.51
C ALA A 66 -0.56 5.58 6.27
N ASP A 67 0.28 5.54 7.31
CA ASP A 67 1.67 6.02 7.23
C ASP A 67 2.65 5.02 6.61
N THR A 68 2.32 3.72 6.60
CA THR A 68 3.28 2.66 6.26
C THR A 68 2.91 1.81 5.05
N ILE A 69 1.67 1.86 4.56
CA ILE A 69 1.21 1.03 3.43
C ILE A 69 1.58 1.62 2.08
N LEU A 70 1.79 0.71 1.12
CA LEU A 70 1.99 1.02 -0.29
C LEU A 70 1.42 -0.11 -1.14
N SER A 71 0.57 0.23 -2.12
CA SER A 71 0.02 -0.74 -3.08
C SER A 71 0.93 -0.84 -4.30
N LEU A 72 1.39 -2.05 -4.58
CA LEU A 72 2.18 -2.38 -5.76
C LEU A 72 1.28 -2.49 -7.00
N PRO A 73 1.85 -2.43 -8.22
CA PRO A 73 1.09 -2.64 -9.44
C PRO A 73 0.35 -3.98 -9.42
N MET A 74 -0.97 -3.91 -9.64
CA MET A 74 -1.82 -5.09 -9.72
C MET A 74 -2.98 -4.79 -10.68
N TYR A 75 -3.01 -5.46 -11.83
CA TYR A 75 -4.06 -5.30 -12.84
C TYR A 75 -4.19 -6.56 -13.68
N ASN A 76 -5.34 -6.72 -14.31
CA ASN A 76 -5.56 -7.83 -15.21
C ASN A 76 -4.67 -7.69 -16.47
N GLY A 77 -3.85 -8.70 -16.73
CA GLY A 77 -2.87 -8.67 -17.81
C GLY A 77 -1.47 -8.24 -17.39
N LEU A 78 -1.20 -8.07 -16.09
CA LEU A 78 0.16 -7.89 -15.57
C LEU A 78 1.03 -9.08 -16.02
N SER A 79 2.04 -8.79 -16.85
CA SER A 79 2.91 -9.83 -17.37
C SER A 79 3.88 -10.37 -16.32
N TYR A 80 4.37 -11.58 -16.54
CA TYR A 80 5.40 -12.16 -15.68
C TYR A 80 6.69 -11.32 -15.66
N GLU A 81 7.05 -10.70 -16.79
CA GLU A 81 8.20 -9.82 -16.90
C GLU A 81 8.03 -8.55 -16.06
N GLU A 82 6.86 -7.91 -16.12
CA GLU A 82 6.54 -6.73 -15.31
C GLU A 82 6.55 -7.07 -13.82
N GLN A 83 5.96 -8.20 -13.43
CA GLN A 83 5.98 -8.68 -12.05
C GLN A 83 7.40 -8.94 -11.57
N SER A 84 8.23 -9.61 -12.39
CA SER A 84 9.62 -9.90 -12.06
C SER A 84 10.44 -8.64 -11.88
N LYS A 85 10.23 -7.63 -12.73
CA LYS A 85 10.88 -6.31 -12.59
C LYS A 85 10.53 -5.63 -11.26
N VAL A 86 9.25 -5.66 -10.86
CA VAL A 86 8.82 -5.09 -9.57
C VAL A 86 9.52 -5.79 -8.41
N ILE A 87 9.58 -7.13 -8.43
CA ILE A 87 10.23 -7.93 -7.39
C ILE A 87 11.73 -7.63 -7.33
N GLU A 88 12.40 -7.56 -8.47
CA GLU A 88 13.83 -7.25 -8.56
C GLU A 88 14.14 -5.88 -7.96
N VAL A 89 13.40 -4.85 -8.35
CA VAL A 89 13.61 -3.49 -7.84
C VAL A 89 13.32 -3.40 -6.34
N LEU A 90 12.27 -4.07 -5.84
CA LEU A 90 11.99 -4.14 -4.40
C LEU A 90 13.13 -4.77 -3.62
N ASN A 91 13.77 -5.80 -4.15
CA ASN A 91 14.87 -6.52 -3.50
C ASN A 91 16.19 -5.73 -3.50
N THR A 92 16.29 -4.65 -4.27
CA THR A 92 17.45 -3.75 -4.32
C THR A 92 17.29 -2.49 -3.48
N PHE A 93 16.12 -2.25 -2.93
CA PHE A 93 15.85 -1.17 -1.98
C PHE A 93 16.38 -1.54 -0.57
#